data_3309250e0ebe3e3351e4711770fde215
#
_entry.id   3309250e0ebe3e3351e4711770fde215
#
_cell.length_a   1.000
_cell.length_b   1.000
_cell.length_c   1.000
_cell.angle_alpha   90.00
_cell.angle_beta   90.00
_cell.angle_gamma   90.00
#
_symmetry.space_group_name_H-M   'P 1'
#
loop_
_entity.id
_entity.type
_entity.pdbx_description
1 polymer ?
#
loop_
_entity_poly.entity_id
_entity_poly.type
_entity_poly.pdbx_seq_one_letter_code
_entity_poly.pdbx_strand_id
1 'polypeptide(L)'
;MIVRDRDGGRVKLDQGGRALVDYSLSAFDHTSLLEGVKRAIEIHMHAGASMIATSQTGVPVYTCPPRQENMASHEMASIPGRYELDDVPAQGQAEHPSFQAFLRSVERVGFGPQRGAIGSAHQMGSCRMGAHPASSACDPHGRVRGADNLWVADGSVLPEAAGVNPMLTILATSMGIARHIAEDLGVARPLDPPSLDAAPRAHL
;
A
#
# COMPACT_ATOMS: atom_id res chain seq x y z
N MET A 1 1.54 -2.61 -6.66
CA MET A 1 0.23 -2.97 -6.08
C MET A 1 0.32 -2.81 -4.58
N ILE A 2 -0.67 -2.21 -3.94
CA ILE A 2 -0.81 -2.11 -2.48
C ILE A 2 -2.09 -2.84 -2.10
N VAL A 3 -2.02 -3.70 -1.10
CA VAL A 3 -3.17 -4.41 -0.54
C VAL A 3 -3.27 -4.02 0.94
N ARG A 4 -4.49 -3.73 1.39
CA ARG A 4 -4.79 -3.44 2.79
C ARG A 4 -5.02 -4.75 3.52
N ASP A 5 -4.20 -5.03 4.53
CA ASP A 5 -4.43 -6.15 5.43
C ASP A 5 -5.54 -5.80 6.45
N ARG A 6 -6.30 -6.81 6.82
CA ARG A 6 -7.34 -6.73 7.85
C ARG A 6 -6.81 -7.19 9.21
N ASP A 7 -6.04 -8.26 9.18
CA ASP A 7 -5.59 -8.93 10.40
C ASP A 7 -4.15 -8.51 10.74
N GLY A 8 -3.94 -8.01 11.95
CA GLY A 8 -2.65 -7.48 12.41
C GLY A 8 -1.78 -8.55 13.05
N GLY A 9 -0.48 -8.21 13.19
CA GLY A 9 0.49 -8.96 13.97
C GLY A 9 0.65 -8.43 15.40
N ARG A 10 1.74 -8.85 16.04
CA ARG A 10 2.14 -8.39 17.37
C ARG A 10 3.60 -8.00 17.41
N VAL A 11 3.91 -6.96 18.17
CA VAL A 11 5.30 -6.61 18.51
C VAL A 11 5.54 -7.06 19.95
N LYS A 12 6.59 -7.83 20.15
CA LYS A 12 7.00 -8.39 21.45
C LYS A 12 8.46 -8.04 21.70
N LEU A 13 8.93 -8.19 22.92
CA LEU A 13 10.35 -8.18 23.23
C LEU A 13 10.86 -9.62 23.31
N ASP A 14 12.04 -9.89 22.77
CA ASP A 14 12.77 -11.14 23.03
C ASP A 14 13.42 -11.09 24.41
N GLN A 15 14.08 -12.19 24.81
CA GLN A 15 14.77 -12.29 26.10
C GLN A 15 15.92 -11.28 26.26
N GLY A 16 16.43 -10.74 25.16
CA GLY A 16 17.47 -9.71 25.14
C GLY A 16 16.92 -8.27 25.07
N GLY A 17 15.59 -8.08 25.15
CA GLY A 17 14.96 -6.76 25.08
C GLY A 17 14.87 -6.19 23.64
N ARG A 18 15.09 -6.99 22.60
CA ARG A 18 14.98 -6.56 21.20
C ARG A 18 13.56 -6.75 20.72
N ALA A 19 13.09 -5.81 19.90
CA ALA A 19 11.77 -5.91 19.27
C ALA A 19 11.70 -7.12 18.33
N LEU A 20 10.70 -7.96 18.55
CA LEU A 20 10.33 -9.09 17.71
C LEU A 20 8.96 -8.82 17.08
N VAL A 21 8.90 -8.79 15.75
CA VAL A 21 7.65 -8.68 15.01
C VAL A 21 7.13 -10.08 14.69
N ASP A 22 5.95 -10.39 15.22
CA ASP A 22 5.23 -11.64 14.99
C ASP A 22 4.05 -11.33 14.07
N TYR A 23 4.24 -11.57 12.77
CA TYR A 23 3.24 -11.29 11.74
C TYR A 23 3.18 -12.40 10.71
N SER A 24 1.98 -12.79 10.35
CA SER A 24 1.70 -13.68 9.24
C SER A 24 0.42 -13.26 8.52
N LEU A 25 0.36 -13.47 7.21
CA LEU A 25 -0.87 -13.24 6.46
C LEU A 25 -1.97 -14.16 6.96
N SER A 26 -3.13 -13.58 7.27
CA SER A 26 -4.35 -14.37 7.50
C SER A 26 -4.85 -14.99 6.19
N ALA A 27 -5.75 -15.95 6.29
CA ALA A 27 -6.38 -16.53 5.09
C ALA A 27 -7.13 -15.48 4.26
N PHE A 28 -7.75 -14.51 4.94
CA PHE A 28 -8.42 -13.39 4.28
C PHE A 28 -7.42 -12.50 3.54
N ASP A 29 -6.34 -12.08 4.20
CA ASP A 29 -5.34 -11.19 3.62
C ASP A 29 -4.58 -11.88 2.49
N HIS A 30 -4.32 -13.19 2.62
CA HIS A 30 -3.75 -14.01 1.55
C HIS A 30 -4.64 -14.00 0.30
N THR A 31 -5.95 -14.17 0.46
CA THR A 31 -6.91 -14.15 -0.66
C THR A 31 -6.92 -12.77 -1.32
N SER A 32 -6.96 -11.70 -0.54
CA SER A 32 -6.93 -10.31 -1.04
C SER A 32 -5.65 -10.00 -1.79
N LEU A 33 -4.48 -10.45 -1.26
CA LEU A 33 -3.19 -10.29 -1.92
C LEU A 33 -3.15 -11.03 -3.26
N LEU A 34 -3.62 -12.27 -3.29
CA LEU A 34 -3.63 -13.10 -4.49
C LEU A 34 -4.52 -12.50 -5.58
N GLU A 35 -5.71 -12.03 -5.23
CA GLU A 35 -6.59 -11.33 -6.17
C GLU A 35 -5.93 -10.06 -6.70
N GLY A 36 -5.31 -9.27 -5.85
CA GLY A 36 -4.58 -8.07 -6.27
C GLY A 36 -3.43 -8.38 -7.24
N VAL A 37 -2.69 -9.47 -7.03
CA VAL A 37 -1.64 -9.92 -7.96
C VAL A 37 -2.23 -10.31 -9.31
N LYS A 38 -3.34 -11.05 -9.33
CA LYS A 38 -4.02 -11.43 -10.56
C LYS A 38 -4.47 -10.20 -11.36
N ARG A 39 -5.06 -9.21 -10.69
CA ARG A 39 -5.46 -7.95 -11.33
C ARG A 39 -4.26 -7.16 -11.86
N ALA A 40 -3.15 -7.13 -11.12
CA ALA A 40 -1.93 -6.50 -11.61
C ALA A 40 -1.38 -7.20 -12.86
N ILE A 41 -1.40 -8.54 -12.90
CA ILE A 41 -1.02 -9.34 -14.07
C ILE A 41 -1.90 -9.01 -15.27
N GLU A 42 -3.22 -8.95 -15.10
CA GLU A 42 -4.17 -8.56 -16.15
C GLU A 42 -3.89 -7.15 -16.69
N ILE A 43 -3.66 -6.19 -15.80
CA ILE A 43 -3.32 -4.80 -16.18
C ILE A 43 -2.03 -4.78 -17.01
N HIS A 44 -0.99 -5.48 -16.58
CA HIS A 44 0.27 -5.54 -17.33
C HIS A 44 0.08 -6.18 -18.71
N MET A 45 -0.69 -7.23 -18.80
CA MET A 45 -1.00 -7.86 -20.08
C MET A 45 -1.76 -6.87 -21.00
N HIS A 46 -2.79 -6.21 -20.49
CA HIS A 46 -3.55 -5.22 -21.22
C HIS A 46 -2.71 -4.00 -21.63
N ALA A 47 -1.74 -3.62 -20.81
CA ALA A 47 -0.78 -2.56 -21.16
C ALA A 47 0.26 -2.97 -22.22
N GLY A 48 0.22 -4.21 -22.72
CA GLY A 48 1.10 -4.68 -23.78
C GLY A 48 2.46 -5.19 -23.29
N ALA A 49 2.55 -5.67 -22.05
CA ALA A 49 3.77 -6.30 -21.57
C ALA A 49 4.15 -7.50 -22.44
N SER A 50 5.41 -7.62 -22.81
CA SER A 50 5.94 -8.77 -23.55
C SER A 50 6.21 -9.97 -22.65
N MET A 51 6.49 -9.71 -21.37
CA MET A 51 6.71 -10.73 -20.34
C MET A 51 6.10 -10.29 -19.01
N ILE A 52 5.60 -11.25 -18.24
CA ILE A 52 5.07 -11.05 -16.90
C ILE A 52 5.74 -12.05 -15.95
N ALA A 53 6.33 -11.52 -14.89
CA ALA A 53 6.89 -12.31 -13.79
C ALA A 53 6.27 -11.90 -12.46
N THR A 54 6.15 -12.84 -11.53
CA THR A 54 5.73 -12.58 -10.16
C THR A 54 6.90 -12.80 -9.20
N SER A 55 6.76 -12.32 -7.96
CA SER A 55 7.74 -12.59 -6.90
C SER A 55 7.62 -14.01 -6.31
N GLN A 56 6.75 -14.85 -6.86
CA GLN A 56 6.48 -16.18 -6.34
C GLN A 56 7.52 -17.20 -6.85
N THR A 57 8.11 -17.94 -5.92
CA THR A 57 9.06 -19.00 -6.24
C THR A 57 8.34 -20.16 -6.93
N GLY A 58 8.84 -20.57 -8.11
CA GLY A 58 8.27 -21.69 -8.87
C GLY A 58 7.10 -21.33 -9.79
N VAL A 59 6.71 -20.06 -9.86
CA VAL A 59 5.84 -19.56 -10.94
C VAL A 59 6.73 -19.22 -12.14
N PRO A 60 6.50 -19.82 -13.32
CA PRO A 60 7.29 -19.52 -14.51
C PRO A 60 7.02 -18.08 -15.00
N VAL A 61 8.00 -17.50 -15.69
CA VAL A 61 7.77 -16.25 -16.44
C VAL A 61 6.79 -16.52 -17.56
N TYR A 62 5.76 -15.70 -17.69
CA TYR A 62 4.83 -15.76 -18.80
C TYR A 62 5.31 -14.86 -19.93
N THR A 63 5.50 -15.41 -21.11
CA THR A 63 5.77 -14.65 -22.33
C THR A 63 4.43 -14.37 -23.02
N CYS A 64 4.08 -13.10 -23.14
CA CYS A 64 2.85 -12.69 -23.79
C CYS A 64 2.95 -12.92 -25.31
N PRO A 65 1.91 -13.45 -25.95
CA PRO A 65 1.88 -13.52 -27.41
C PRO A 65 2.04 -12.13 -28.02
N PRO A 66 2.70 -12.01 -29.19
CA PRO A 66 2.77 -10.71 -29.89
C PRO A 66 1.35 -10.23 -30.19
N ARG A 67 1.14 -8.91 -30.04
CA ARG A 67 -0.11 -8.27 -30.49
C ARG A 67 -0.28 -8.56 -31.99
N GLN A 68 -1.47 -9.02 -32.37
CA GLN A 68 -1.88 -8.94 -33.76
C GLN A 68 -2.11 -7.44 -34.05
N GLU A 69 -1.21 -6.85 -34.83
CA GLU A 69 -1.37 -5.47 -35.27
C GLU A 69 -2.61 -5.39 -36.17
N ASN A 70 -3.69 -4.85 -35.64
CA ASN A 70 -4.79 -4.38 -36.48
C ASN A 70 -4.27 -3.12 -37.17
N MET A 71 -4.14 -3.16 -38.49
CA MET A 71 -3.61 -2.06 -39.33
C MET A 71 -4.36 -0.72 -39.21
N ALA A 72 -5.45 -0.64 -38.44
CA ALA A 72 -6.22 0.58 -38.22
C ALA A 72 -5.63 1.50 -37.11
N SER A 73 -4.69 1.04 -36.29
CA SER A 73 -4.16 1.83 -35.17
C SER A 73 -2.98 2.75 -35.54
N HIS A 74 -2.40 2.63 -36.74
CA HIS A 74 -1.24 3.42 -37.13
C HIS A 74 -1.56 4.88 -37.53
N GLU A 75 -2.81 5.21 -37.88
CA GLU A 75 -3.17 6.58 -38.26
C GLU A 75 -3.53 7.51 -37.08
N MET A 76 -3.80 7.00 -35.90
CA MET A 76 -4.23 7.79 -34.73
C MET A 76 -3.11 8.13 -33.73
N ALA A 77 -1.88 7.66 -33.94
CA ALA A 77 -0.75 7.87 -33.03
C ALA A 77 -0.11 9.27 -33.09
N SER A 78 -0.67 10.22 -33.82
CA SER A 78 -0.03 11.51 -34.14
C SER A 78 -0.52 12.70 -33.29
N ILE A 79 -1.35 12.50 -32.24
CA ILE A 79 -1.79 13.61 -31.40
C ILE A 79 -1.06 13.53 -30.03
N PRO A 80 -0.08 14.44 -29.76
CA PRO A 80 0.59 14.46 -28.46
C PRO A 80 -0.40 14.82 -27.33
N GLY A 81 -0.46 13.97 -26.31
CA GLY A 81 -1.19 14.26 -25.06
C GLY A 81 -2.59 13.66 -24.94
N ARG A 82 -3.07 12.90 -25.91
CA ARG A 82 -4.34 12.18 -25.81
C ARG A 82 -4.09 10.70 -25.54
N TYR A 83 -4.27 10.28 -24.29
CA TYR A 83 -4.40 8.87 -23.95
C TYR A 83 -5.84 8.46 -24.24
N GLU A 84 -6.11 7.93 -25.42
CA GLU A 84 -7.39 7.30 -25.68
C GLU A 84 -7.38 5.92 -25.02
N LEU A 85 -8.27 5.74 -24.05
CA LEU A 85 -8.51 4.46 -23.36
C LEU A 85 -9.17 3.40 -24.29
N ASP A 86 -9.36 3.71 -25.56
CA ASP A 86 -10.06 2.85 -26.52
C ASP A 86 -9.19 1.77 -27.14
N ASP A 87 -7.86 1.80 -26.91
CA ASP A 87 -6.97 0.69 -27.24
C ASP A 87 -6.97 -0.39 -26.15
N VAL A 88 -8.16 -0.84 -25.75
CA VAL A 88 -8.27 -2.07 -24.96
C VAL A 88 -7.73 -3.22 -25.81
N PRO A 89 -6.69 -3.93 -25.36
CA PRO A 89 -6.10 -5.02 -26.12
C PRO A 89 -7.16 -6.08 -26.43
N ALA A 90 -7.03 -6.67 -27.58
CA ALA A 90 -7.93 -7.69 -28.12
C ALA A 90 -8.47 -8.63 -27.04
N GLN A 91 -9.76 -8.69 -26.92
CA GLN A 91 -10.55 -9.51 -25.95
C GLN A 91 -10.17 -11.00 -25.92
N GLY A 92 -9.29 -11.48 -26.77
CA GLY A 92 -8.84 -12.87 -26.83
C GLY A 92 -7.60 -13.23 -26.01
N GLN A 93 -6.80 -12.27 -25.52
CA GLN A 93 -5.54 -12.62 -24.81
C GLN A 93 -5.80 -13.08 -23.37
N ALA A 94 -6.77 -12.50 -22.68
CA ALA A 94 -7.14 -12.89 -21.32
C ALA A 94 -7.76 -14.30 -21.29
N GLU A 95 -8.40 -14.73 -22.36
CA GLU A 95 -9.03 -16.05 -22.49
C GLU A 95 -8.05 -17.11 -23.03
N HIS A 96 -6.85 -16.70 -23.45
CA HIS A 96 -5.89 -17.64 -24.02
C HIS A 96 -5.52 -18.74 -23.01
N PRO A 97 -5.57 -20.03 -23.41
CA PRO A 97 -5.36 -21.15 -22.48
C PRO A 97 -4.03 -21.09 -21.72
N SER A 98 -2.97 -20.58 -22.34
CA SER A 98 -1.65 -20.44 -21.70
C SER A 98 -1.67 -19.37 -20.61
N PHE A 99 -2.41 -18.24 -20.81
CA PHE A 99 -2.56 -17.21 -19.80
C PHE A 99 -3.37 -17.72 -18.61
N GLN A 100 -4.45 -18.42 -18.88
CA GLN A 100 -5.24 -19.06 -17.82
C GLN A 100 -4.42 -20.12 -17.06
N ALA A 101 -3.55 -20.88 -17.75
CA ALA A 101 -2.63 -21.81 -17.10
C ALA A 101 -1.60 -21.09 -16.22
N PHE A 102 -1.09 -19.95 -16.66
CA PHE A 102 -0.20 -19.09 -15.87
C PHE A 102 -0.92 -18.55 -14.61
N LEU A 103 -2.12 -18.00 -14.73
CA LEU A 103 -2.91 -17.55 -13.57
C LEU A 103 -3.17 -18.69 -12.57
N ARG A 104 -3.52 -19.89 -13.05
CA ARG A 104 -3.66 -21.06 -12.17
C ARG A 104 -2.35 -21.44 -11.47
N SER A 105 -1.19 -21.22 -12.10
CA SER A 105 0.10 -21.45 -11.45
C SER A 105 0.36 -20.45 -10.33
N VAL A 106 0.01 -19.18 -10.52
CA VAL A 106 0.06 -18.11 -9.51
C VAL A 106 -0.83 -18.46 -8.32
N GLU A 107 -2.06 -18.89 -8.56
CA GLU A 107 -3.00 -19.32 -7.52
C GLU A 107 -2.50 -20.52 -6.73
N ARG A 108 -2.06 -21.55 -7.43
CA ARG A 108 -1.56 -22.79 -6.81
C ARG A 108 -0.35 -22.56 -5.93
N VAL A 109 0.60 -21.72 -6.34
CA VAL A 109 1.77 -21.40 -5.54
C VAL A 109 1.37 -20.52 -4.36
N GLY A 110 0.52 -19.51 -4.58
CA GLY A 110 0.06 -18.58 -3.55
C GLY A 110 1.21 -17.83 -2.89
N PHE A 111 0.96 -17.29 -1.68
CA PHE A 111 1.96 -16.63 -0.86
C PHE A 111 2.07 -17.33 0.49
N GLY A 112 3.27 -17.56 0.95
CA GLY A 112 3.54 -18.22 2.23
C GLY A 112 5.05 -18.32 2.45
N PRO A 113 5.50 -18.94 3.55
CA PRO A 113 6.91 -19.11 3.80
C PRO A 113 7.63 -19.74 2.61
N GLN A 114 8.69 -19.08 2.13
CA GLN A 114 9.53 -19.49 0.98
C GLN A 114 8.80 -19.57 -0.38
N ARG A 115 7.54 -19.13 -0.47
CA ARG A 115 6.77 -19.19 -1.73
C ARG A 115 6.73 -17.89 -2.52
N GLY A 116 7.17 -16.80 -1.93
CA GLY A 116 7.23 -15.50 -2.60
C GLY A 116 7.69 -14.40 -1.66
N ALA A 117 8.28 -13.35 -2.23
CA ALA A 117 8.67 -12.17 -1.48
C ALA A 117 7.46 -11.25 -1.31
N ILE A 118 7.13 -10.94 -0.06
CA ILE A 118 6.17 -9.91 0.32
C ILE A 118 6.96 -8.86 1.09
N GLY A 119 6.85 -7.60 0.68
CA GLY A 119 7.47 -6.47 1.34
C GLY A 119 6.42 -5.50 1.84
N SER A 120 6.71 -4.80 2.93
CA SER A 120 5.93 -3.65 3.36
C SER A 120 6.87 -2.52 3.74
N ALA A 121 6.58 -1.33 3.21
CA ALA A 121 7.18 -0.06 3.61
C ALA A 121 6.17 0.82 4.36
N HIS A 122 4.98 0.27 4.67
CA HIS A 122 3.84 0.99 5.22
C HIS A 122 3.33 0.34 6.51
N GLN A 123 4.27 0.05 7.43
CA GLN A 123 3.91 -0.51 8.74
C GLN A 123 3.12 0.52 9.54
N MET A 124 1.99 0.09 10.09
CA MET A 124 1.08 0.92 10.87
C MET A 124 0.55 0.15 12.09
N GLY A 125 0.03 0.85 13.08
CA GLY A 125 -0.78 0.27 14.14
C GLY A 125 -0.05 -0.45 15.28
N SER A 126 1.29 -0.41 15.35
CA SER A 126 2.03 -1.05 16.46
C SER A 126 1.87 -0.30 17.80
N CYS A 127 1.57 1.00 17.76
CA CYS A 127 1.21 1.84 18.92
C CYS A 127 -0.11 2.58 18.67
N ARG A 128 -1.11 1.87 18.15
CA ARG A 128 -2.37 2.48 17.68
C ARG A 128 -3.01 3.41 18.70
N MET A 129 -3.47 4.57 18.21
CA MET A 129 -4.28 5.50 18.99
C MET A 129 -5.75 5.09 19.00
N GLY A 130 -6.48 5.50 20.03
CA GLY A 130 -7.92 5.25 20.12
C GLY A 130 -8.52 5.70 21.45
N ALA A 131 -9.86 5.79 21.49
CA ALA A 131 -10.58 6.22 22.68
C ALA A 131 -10.54 5.18 23.81
N HIS A 132 -10.51 3.88 23.46
CA HIS A 132 -10.64 2.80 24.43
C HIS A 132 -9.29 2.23 24.85
N PRO A 133 -8.92 2.28 26.15
CA PRO A 133 -7.64 1.77 26.65
C PRO A 133 -7.41 0.27 26.38
N ALA A 134 -8.47 -0.52 26.32
CA ALA A 134 -8.36 -1.96 26.07
C ALA A 134 -7.91 -2.31 24.63
N SER A 135 -8.05 -1.38 23.69
CA SER A 135 -7.75 -1.61 22.27
C SER A 135 -6.72 -0.66 21.68
N SER A 136 -6.17 0.28 22.48
CA SER A 136 -5.23 1.27 22.01
C SER A 136 -4.07 1.50 22.98
N ALA A 137 -2.86 1.60 22.45
CA ALA A 137 -1.66 1.93 23.22
C ALA A 137 -1.55 3.43 23.51
N CYS A 138 -2.07 4.25 22.59
CA CYS A 138 -2.12 5.70 22.76
C CYS A 138 -3.57 6.18 22.85
N ASP A 139 -3.78 7.33 23.48
CA ASP A 139 -5.04 8.07 23.43
C ASP A 139 -5.24 8.74 22.07
N PRO A 140 -6.38 9.41 21.79
CA PRO A 140 -6.61 10.09 20.53
C PRO A 140 -5.65 11.25 20.20
N HIS A 141 -4.84 11.68 21.17
CA HIS A 141 -3.85 12.76 21.04
C HIS A 141 -2.42 12.21 20.92
N GLY A 142 -2.25 10.89 20.77
CA GLY A 142 -0.95 10.24 20.61
C GLY A 142 -0.19 10.04 21.93
N ARG A 143 -0.75 10.39 23.09
CA ARG A 143 -0.12 10.17 24.40
C ARG A 143 -0.13 8.68 24.74
N VAL A 144 1.01 8.13 25.12
CA VAL A 144 1.13 6.71 25.51
C VAL A 144 0.44 6.49 26.84
N ARG A 145 -0.46 5.51 26.90
CA ARG A 145 -1.18 5.16 28.11
C ARG A 145 -0.24 4.51 29.12
N GLY A 146 -0.31 4.97 30.38
CA GLY A 146 0.52 4.46 31.46
C GLY A 146 1.97 4.98 31.48
N ALA A 147 2.27 5.99 30.67
CA ALA A 147 3.54 6.70 30.71
C ALA A 147 3.31 8.21 30.78
N ASP A 148 4.14 8.90 31.56
CA ASP A 148 4.12 10.34 31.63
C ASP A 148 5.07 10.95 30.60
N ASN A 149 4.67 12.07 29.99
CA ASN A 149 5.46 12.85 29.04
C ASN A 149 5.99 12.03 27.83
N LEU A 150 5.20 11.05 27.37
CA LEU A 150 5.53 10.21 26.23
C LEU A 150 4.41 10.24 25.18
N TRP A 151 4.78 10.60 23.96
CA TRP A 151 3.87 10.59 22.80
C TRP A 151 4.49 9.80 21.65
N VAL A 152 3.64 9.29 20.79
CA VAL A 152 4.01 8.66 19.51
C VAL A 152 3.38 9.45 18.39
N ALA A 153 4.17 9.87 17.39
CA ALA A 153 3.74 10.76 16.32
C ALA A 153 4.24 10.28 14.93
N ASP A 154 4.13 8.99 14.68
CA ASP A 154 4.50 8.37 13.41
C ASP A 154 3.40 7.40 12.90
N GLY A 155 3.68 6.61 11.87
CA GLY A 155 2.71 5.68 11.30
C GLY A 155 2.20 4.63 12.28
N SER A 156 2.91 4.35 13.37
CA SER A 156 2.51 3.35 14.35
C SER A 156 1.24 3.72 15.13
N VAL A 157 0.87 5.01 15.19
CA VAL A 157 -0.36 5.47 15.84
C VAL A 157 -1.60 5.22 15.01
N LEU A 158 -1.48 5.06 13.69
CA LEU A 158 -2.64 4.81 12.84
C LEU A 158 -3.29 3.48 13.22
N PRO A 159 -4.61 3.45 13.49
CA PRO A 159 -5.26 2.25 14.02
C PRO A 159 -5.34 1.11 13.00
N GLU A 160 -5.33 1.44 11.72
CA GLU A 160 -5.48 0.50 10.60
C GLU A 160 -4.60 0.90 9.43
N ALA A 161 -4.35 -0.06 8.52
CA ALA A 161 -3.68 0.20 7.26
C ALA A 161 -4.50 1.18 6.39
N ALA A 162 -3.84 2.19 5.83
CA ALA A 162 -4.51 3.21 5.01
C ALA A 162 -5.01 2.67 3.66
N GLY A 163 -4.45 1.55 3.17
CA GLY A 163 -4.74 1.00 1.85
C GLY A 163 -4.15 1.79 0.68
N VAL A 164 -3.47 2.90 0.99
CA VAL A 164 -2.73 3.78 0.07
C VAL A 164 -1.41 4.18 0.71
N ASN A 165 -0.54 4.86 -0.04
CA ASN A 165 0.71 5.42 0.51
C ASN A 165 0.41 6.37 1.68
N PRO A 166 0.86 6.08 2.92
CA PRO A 166 0.39 6.77 4.12
C PRO A 166 1.14 8.06 4.44
N MET A 167 2.11 8.49 3.65
CA MET A 167 3.00 9.62 3.96
C MET A 167 2.23 10.88 4.36
N LEU A 168 1.25 11.30 3.57
CA LEU A 168 0.46 12.51 3.88
C LEU A 168 -0.41 12.32 5.13
N THR A 169 -0.98 11.14 5.31
CA THR A 169 -1.76 10.80 6.50
C THR A 169 -0.90 10.84 7.75
N ILE A 170 0.32 10.26 7.69
CA ILE A 170 1.27 10.28 8.79
C ILE A 170 1.68 11.72 9.13
N LEU A 171 2.03 12.53 8.14
CA LEU A 171 2.40 13.94 8.34
C LEU A 171 1.26 14.72 8.99
N ALA A 172 0.04 14.61 8.48
CA ALA A 172 -1.12 15.32 9.03
C ALA A 172 -1.43 14.90 10.47
N THR A 173 -1.38 13.59 10.76
CA THR A 173 -1.60 13.05 12.11
C THR A 173 -0.49 13.51 13.06
N SER A 174 0.78 13.44 12.65
CA SER A 174 1.93 13.89 13.45
C SER A 174 1.86 15.39 13.77
N MET A 175 1.42 16.21 12.82
CA MET A 175 1.18 17.65 13.06
C MET A 175 0.06 17.87 14.09
N GLY A 176 -1.02 17.09 14.04
CA GLY A 176 -2.09 17.13 15.03
C GLY A 176 -1.57 16.81 16.43
N ILE A 177 -0.83 15.72 16.54
CA ILE A 177 -0.20 15.30 17.82
C ILE A 177 0.79 16.36 18.33
N ALA A 178 1.62 16.92 17.46
CA ALA A 178 2.56 17.98 17.85
C ALA A 178 1.84 19.23 18.41
N ARG A 179 0.67 19.57 17.89
CA ARG A 179 -0.16 20.65 18.46
C ARG A 179 -0.64 20.32 19.86
N HIS A 180 -1.12 19.13 20.10
CA HIS A 180 -1.53 18.68 21.43
C HIS A 180 -0.33 18.67 22.41
N ILE A 181 0.85 18.25 21.98
CA ILE A 181 2.06 18.33 22.80
C ILE A 181 2.37 19.79 23.18
N ALA A 182 2.29 20.72 22.24
CA ALA A 182 2.51 22.13 22.49
C ALA A 182 1.48 22.72 23.49
N GLU A 183 0.20 22.35 23.34
CA GLU A 183 -0.87 22.71 24.27
C GLU A 183 -0.60 22.17 25.69
N ASP A 184 -0.24 20.90 25.82
CA ASP A 184 0.09 20.25 27.10
C ASP A 184 1.30 20.89 27.79
N LEU A 185 2.26 21.38 27.02
CA LEU A 185 3.46 22.07 27.52
C LEU A 185 3.24 23.57 27.74
N GLY A 186 2.06 24.12 27.47
CA GLY A 186 1.78 25.55 27.58
C GLY A 186 2.56 26.42 26.59
N VAL A 187 3.04 25.85 25.48
CA VAL A 187 3.76 26.58 24.44
C VAL A 187 2.77 27.26 23.53
N ALA A 188 2.88 28.57 23.33
CA ALA A 188 2.06 29.31 22.37
C ALA A 188 2.30 28.74 20.95
N ARG A 189 1.22 28.47 20.24
CA ARG A 189 1.18 27.77 18.94
C ARG A 189 2.21 28.27 17.93
N PRO A 190 3.34 27.57 17.69
CA PRO A 190 4.27 27.95 16.62
C PRO A 190 3.91 27.37 15.26
N LEU A 191 2.76 26.66 15.13
CA LEU A 191 2.45 25.80 13.99
C LEU A 191 1.13 26.14 13.27
N ASP A 192 0.65 27.38 13.37
CA ASP A 192 -0.36 27.80 12.43
C ASP A 192 0.30 27.85 11.02
N PRO A 193 -0.18 27.09 10.05
CA PRO A 193 0.35 27.20 8.70
C PRO A 193 0.24 28.66 8.25
N PRO A 194 1.22 29.21 7.52
CA PRO A 194 1.06 30.51 6.92
C PRO A 194 -0.25 30.49 6.15
N SER A 195 -1.08 31.54 6.30
CA SER A 195 -2.35 31.62 5.61
C SER A 195 -2.11 31.36 4.13
N LEU A 196 -2.90 30.49 3.50
CA LEU A 196 -2.80 30.19 2.06
C LEU A 196 -2.87 31.47 1.19
N ASP A 197 -3.41 32.54 1.76
CA ASP A 197 -3.47 33.87 1.15
C ASP A 197 -2.12 34.60 1.11
N ALA A 198 -1.12 34.16 1.93
CA ALA A 198 0.22 34.75 1.96
C ALA A 198 1.22 34.07 0.99
N ALA A 199 0.83 32.99 0.32
CA ALA A 199 1.67 32.36 -0.69
C ALA A 199 1.65 33.20 -1.98
N PRO A 200 2.80 33.65 -2.52
CA PRO A 200 2.83 34.31 -3.83
C PRO A 200 2.23 33.34 -4.85
N ARG A 201 1.18 33.79 -5.56
CA ARG A 201 0.59 33.02 -6.66
C ARG A 201 1.70 32.80 -7.68
N ALA A 202 2.15 31.55 -7.80
CA ALA A 202 3.03 31.18 -8.91
C ALA A 202 2.29 31.44 -10.22
N HIS A 203 2.80 32.37 -10.99
CA HIS A 203 2.34 32.55 -12.37
C HIS A 203 2.82 31.33 -13.16
N LEU A 204 1.90 30.42 -13.46
CA LEU A 204 2.05 29.36 -14.46
C LEU A 204 1.75 29.93 -15.84
#